data_cad4c5ba8cbd7af58ed90efc4486acf4
#
_entry.id   cad4c5ba8cbd7af58ed90efc4486acf4
#
_cell.length_a   1.000
_cell.length_b   1.000
_cell.length_c   1.000
_cell.angle_alpha   90.00
_cell.angle_beta   90.00
_cell.angle_gamma   90.00
#
_symmetry.space_group_name_H-M   'P 1'
#
loop_
_entity.id
_entity.type
_entity.pdbx_description
1 polymer ?
#
loop_
_entity_poly.entity_id
_entity_poly.type
_entity_poly.pdbx_seq_one_letter_code
_entity_poly.pdbx_strand_id
1 'polypeptide(L)'
;MSRIAVIGSGISGLSAAWHLSAVNAGHEVVVFEAGRHFGGHANTVDVTIDGVTHGVDTGFLVYNERTYPGLIAMFDELGVHRTPSEMSFSVQSPQGADRGNLEWSGRSLNALYAQRSNLLRPRFWGMLRDILRFNQLATSLASSESDVALTQPIGEFLDEHGFGKAFREDYFLPMVACIWSCPTEQMLRFPIATMIRFCH
;
A
#
# COMPACT_ATOMS: atom_id res chain seq x y z
N MET A 1 -11.90 21.89 33.21
CA MET A 1 -12.05 20.57 32.56
C MET A 1 -12.92 20.76 31.33
N SER A 2 -12.43 20.41 30.15
CA SER A 2 -13.24 20.41 28.94
C SER A 2 -13.67 18.98 28.64
N ARG A 3 -14.87 18.81 28.09
CA ARG A 3 -15.31 17.52 27.55
C ARG A 3 -15.07 17.50 26.04
N ILE A 4 -14.38 16.46 25.58
CA ILE A 4 -13.99 16.30 24.17
C ILE A 4 -14.61 15.00 23.65
N ALA A 5 -15.37 15.11 22.56
CA ALA A 5 -15.88 13.96 21.85
C ALA A 5 -14.99 13.66 20.63
N VAL A 6 -14.47 12.44 20.55
CA VAL A 6 -13.74 11.93 19.38
C VAL A 6 -14.67 10.98 18.64
N ILE A 7 -14.91 11.25 17.37
CA ILE A 7 -15.82 10.47 16.53
C ILE A 7 -15.03 9.53 15.64
N GLY A 8 -15.24 8.24 15.84
CA GLY A 8 -14.54 7.14 15.17
C GLY A 8 -13.34 6.63 15.95
N SER A 9 -13.19 5.31 16.01
CA SER A 9 -12.12 4.60 16.71
C SER A 9 -11.06 4.01 15.76
N GLY A 10 -10.93 4.56 14.57
CA GLY A 10 -9.79 4.28 13.71
C GLY A 10 -8.50 4.88 14.27
N ILE A 11 -7.35 4.60 13.64
CA ILE A 11 -6.04 5.05 14.14
C ILE A 11 -5.98 6.56 14.42
N SER A 12 -6.61 7.39 13.61
CA SER A 12 -6.65 8.84 13.80
C SER A 12 -7.42 9.23 15.07
N GLY A 13 -8.59 8.62 15.30
CA GLY A 13 -9.40 8.89 16.49
C GLY A 13 -8.75 8.37 17.77
N LEU A 14 -8.19 7.15 17.73
CA LEU A 14 -7.50 6.57 18.88
C LEU A 14 -6.23 7.36 19.22
N SER A 15 -5.43 7.76 18.23
CA SER A 15 -4.25 8.61 18.45
C SER A 15 -4.62 9.97 19.02
N ALA A 16 -5.66 10.62 18.49
CA ALA A 16 -6.16 11.88 19.05
C ALA A 16 -6.64 11.72 20.49
N ALA A 17 -7.42 10.68 20.78
CA ALA A 17 -7.91 10.40 22.13
C ALA A 17 -6.75 10.12 23.10
N TRP A 18 -5.74 9.36 22.67
CA TRP A 18 -4.53 9.10 23.44
C TRP A 18 -3.82 10.39 23.86
N HIS A 19 -3.48 11.24 22.89
CA HIS A 19 -2.78 12.50 23.18
C HIS A 19 -3.62 13.47 24.03
N LEU A 20 -4.93 13.52 23.82
CA LEU A 20 -5.83 14.37 24.59
C LEU A 20 -6.09 13.87 26.02
N SER A 21 -5.95 12.58 26.26
CA SER A 21 -6.11 11.95 27.59
C SER A 21 -4.80 11.88 28.37
N ALA A 22 -3.68 12.33 27.83
CA ALA A 22 -2.39 12.35 28.52
C ALA A 22 -2.52 13.06 29.88
N VAL A 23 -1.80 12.55 30.87
CA VAL A 23 -1.99 12.73 32.33
C VAL A 23 -2.11 14.17 32.85
N ASN A 24 -1.84 15.19 32.06
CA ASN A 24 -1.93 16.59 32.49
C ASN A 24 -2.82 17.46 31.61
N ALA A 25 -3.56 16.88 30.69
CA ALA A 25 -4.38 17.68 29.76
C ALA A 25 -5.68 18.23 30.41
N GLY A 26 -6.12 17.68 31.53
CA GLY A 26 -7.32 18.16 32.26
C GLY A 26 -8.62 18.03 31.44
N HIS A 27 -8.66 17.11 30.48
CA HIS A 27 -9.82 16.86 29.63
C HIS A 27 -10.51 15.54 29.97
N GLU A 28 -11.83 15.50 29.85
CA GLU A 28 -12.62 14.26 29.79
C GLU A 28 -12.78 13.90 28.29
N VAL A 29 -12.15 12.81 27.85
CA VAL A 29 -12.19 12.39 26.44
C VAL A 29 -13.14 11.21 26.30
N VAL A 30 -14.12 11.30 25.40
CA VAL A 30 -15.05 10.23 25.08
C VAL A 30 -14.95 9.89 23.61
N VAL A 31 -14.69 8.63 23.30
CA VAL A 31 -14.61 8.10 21.92
C VAL A 31 -15.96 7.47 21.57
N PHE A 32 -16.52 7.88 20.43
CA PHE A 32 -17.75 7.33 19.87
C PHE A 32 -17.42 6.51 18.63
N GLU A 33 -17.89 5.25 18.61
CA GLU A 33 -17.72 4.32 17.50
C GLU A 33 -19.09 3.81 17.05
N ALA A 34 -19.34 3.87 15.73
CA ALA A 34 -20.59 3.40 15.14
C ALA A 34 -20.53 1.90 14.79
N GLY A 35 -19.32 1.36 14.60
CA GLY A 35 -19.08 -0.04 14.26
C GLY A 35 -19.17 -0.96 15.50
N ARG A 36 -18.99 -2.26 15.24
CA ARG A 36 -19.03 -3.30 16.27
C ARG A 36 -17.66 -3.55 16.91
N HIS A 37 -16.59 -3.00 16.35
CA HIS A 37 -15.22 -3.15 16.85
C HIS A 37 -14.47 -1.82 16.78
N PHE A 38 -13.48 -1.68 17.64
CA PHE A 38 -12.54 -0.55 17.60
C PHE A 38 -11.40 -0.85 16.62
N GLY A 39 -10.78 0.20 16.07
CA GLY A 39 -9.61 0.08 15.20
C GLY A 39 -9.83 0.55 13.76
N GLY A 40 -11.08 0.68 13.31
CA GLY A 40 -11.38 1.08 11.93
C GLY A 40 -10.87 0.06 10.91
N HIS A 41 -9.92 0.44 10.06
CA HIS A 41 -9.27 -0.46 9.10
C HIS A 41 -8.30 -1.45 9.76
N ALA A 42 -7.75 -1.14 10.92
CA ALA A 42 -6.96 -2.10 11.69
C ALA A 42 -7.93 -3.09 12.36
N ASN A 43 -7.89 -4.35 11.91
CA ASN A 43 -8.80 -5.39 12.39
C ASN A 43 -8.09 -6.74 12.35
N THR A 44 -7.96 -7.34 13.52
CA THR A 44 -7.41 -8.69 13.69
C THR A 44 -8.55 -9.66 13.97
N VAL A 45 -8.60 -10.75 13.24
CA VAL A 45 -9.63 -11.80 13.38
C VAL A 45 -8.98 -13.09 13.82
N ASP A 46 -9.54 -13.71 14.85
CA ASP A 46 -9.08 -15.02 15.30
C ASP A 46 -9.52 -16.11 14.33
N VAL A 47 -8.54 -16.85 13.79
CA VAL A 47 -8.77 -17.99 12.90
C VAL A 47 -8.17 -19.24 13.52
N THR A 48 -8.98 -20.29 13.68
CA THR A 48 -8.53 -21.57 14.23
C THR A 48 -8.27 -22.56 13.12
N ILE A 49 -7.03 -23.05 13.00
CA ILE A 49 -6.60 -24.08 12.05
C ILE A 49 -5.99 -25.22 12.86
N ASP A 50 -6.44 -26.43 12.65
CA ASP A 50 -5.96 -27.64 13.33
C ASP A 50 -5.92 -27.52 14.86
N GLY A 51 -6.91 -26.82 15.46
CA GLY A 51 -7.00 -26.60 16.89
C GLY A 51 -6.10 -25.51 17.46
N VAL A 52 -5.33 -24.82 16.64
CA VAL A 52 -4.49 -23.68 17.03
C VAL A 52 -5.14 -22.38 16.53
N THR A 53 -5.36 -21.43 17.45
CA THR A 53 -5.92 -20.13 17.10
C THR A 53 -4.81 -19.13 16.81
N HIS A 54 -4.95 -18.44 15.67
CA HIS A 54 -4.04 -17.41 15.18
C HIS A 54 -4.81 -16.09 15.02
N GLY A 55 -4.23 -14.99 15.52
CA GLY A 55 -4.69 -13.65 15.17
C GLY A 55 -4.25 -13.29 13.75
N VAL A 56 -5.20 -13.05 12.87
CA VAL A 56 -4.94 -12.70 11.46
C VAL A 56 -5.36 -11.27 11.21
N ASP A 57 -4.41 -10.44 10.82
CA ASP A 57 -4.69 -9.06 10.44
C ASP A 57 -5.38 -9.03 9.07
N THR A 58 -6.53 -8.35 9.00
CA THR A 58 -7.39 -8.32 7.80
C THR A 58 -7.46 -6.94 7.15
N GLY A 59 -6.87 -5.94 7.77
CA GLY A 59 -6.88 -4.57 7.29
C GLY A 59 -5.48 -4.03 7.02
N PHE A 60 -5.04 -3.06 7.80
CA PHE A 60 -3.69 -2.50 7.70
C PHE A 60 -2.66 -3.51 8.20
N LEU A 61 -1.87 -4.06 7.29
CA LEU A 61 -1.00 -5.21 7.57
C LEU A 61 0.44 -4.83 7.87
N VAL A 62 0.96 -3.80 7.22
CA VAL A 62 2.39 -3.45 7.26
C VAL A 62 2.60 -1.94 7.20
N TYR A 63 3.68 -1.47 7.79
CA TYR A 63 4.16 -0.10 7.71
C TYR A 63 5.69 -0.09 7.66
N ASN A 64 6.27 1.03 7.25
CA ASN A 64 7.71 1.23 7.31
C ASN A 64 8.08 2.30 8.34
N GLU A 65 9.25 2.18 8.94
CA GLU A 65 9.68 3.07 10.01
C GLU A 65 9.91 4.50 9.56
N ARG A 66 10.26 4.72 8.29
CA ARG A 66 10.57 6.04 7.76
C ARG A 66 9.33 6.93 7.62
N THR A 67 8.21 6.36 7.16
CA THR A 67 7.01 7.13 6.83
C THR A 67 5.98 7.18 7.95
N TYR A 68 6.16 6.39 9.02
CA TYR A 68 5.23 6.30 10.15
C TYR A 68 5.87 6.60 11.52
N PRO A 69 6.67 7.69 11.66
CA PRO A 69 7.38 7.94 12.93
C PRO A 69 6.43 8.15 14.12
N GLY A 70 5.27 8.78 13.91
CA GLY A 70 4.27 8.98 14.96
C GLY A 70 3.60 7.69 15.42
N LEU A 71 3.36 6.74 14.51
CA LEU A 71 2.83 5.42 14.84
C LEU A 71 3.84 4.61 15.67
N ILE A 72 5.11 4.68 15.29
CA ILE A 72 6.20 4.01 16.02
C ILE A 72 6.32 4.56 17.43
N ALA A 73 6.34 5.89 17.58
CA ALA A 73 6.40 6.52 18.89
C ALA A 73 5.23 6.10 19.79
N MET A 74 4.01 6.06 19.25
CA MET A 74 2.83 5.59 19.96
C MET A 74 2.95 4.11 20.36
N PHE A 75 3.45 3.24 19.48
CA PHE A 75 3.63 1.82 19.78
C PHE A 75 4.70 1.60 20.86
N ASP A 76 5.79 2.35 20.83
CA ASP A 76 6.84 2.29 21.84
C ASP A 76 6.33 2.73 23.21
N GLU A 77 5.53 3.81 23.26
CA GLU A 77 4.91 4.32 24.48
C GLU A 77 3.87 3.35 25.07
N LEU A 78 3.11 2.67 24.20
CA LEU A 78 2.12 1.68 24.60
C LEU A 78 2.70 0.28 24.85
N GLY A 79 3.99 0.05 24.56
CA GLY A 79 4.62 -1.27 24.69
C GLY A 79 4.08 -2.29 23.67
N VAL A 80 3.65 -1.86 22.51
CA VAL A 80 3.14 -2.74 21.44
C VAL A 80 4.30 -3.44 20.73
N HIS A 81 4.30 -4.78 20.74
CA HIS A 81 5.29 -5.57 20.03
C HIS A 81 5.11 -5.48 18.52
N ARG A 82 6.23 -5.31 17.82
CA ARG A 82 6.32 -5.24 16.35
C ARG A 82 7.13 -6.40 15.82
N THR A 83 6.73 -6.97 14.70
CA THR A 83 7.44 -8.07 14.05
C THR A 83 7.94 -7.62 12.68
N PRO A 84 9.23 -7.78 12.35
CA PRO A 84 9.74 -7.53 11.01
C PRO A 84 9.02 -8.41 9.99
N SER A 85 8.60 -7.82 8.88
CA SER A 85 7.98 -8.54 7.78
C SER A 85 8.63 -8.19 6.45
N GLU A 86 8.54 -9.09 5.48
CA GLU A 86 8.97 -8.83 4.11
C GLU A 86 7.78 -8.34 3.29
N MET A 87 7.90 -7.13 2.73
CA MET A 87 6.97 -6.68 1.69
C MET A 87 7.46 -7.19 0.34
N SER A 88 6.81 -8.20 -0.20
CA SER A 88 7.00 -8.65 -1.57
C SER A 88 5.70 -8.50 -2.35
N PHE A 89 5.84 -8.16 -3.64
CA PHE A 89 4.71 -8.06 -4.55
C PHE A 89 4.74 -9.23 -5.54
N SER A 90 3.60 -9.87 -5.70
CA SER A 90 3.41 -10.93 -6.67
C SER A 90 2.12 -10.73 -7.45
N VAL A 91 2.13 -11.18 -8.69
CA VAL A 91 0.97 -11.14 -9.57
C VAL A 91 0.64 -12.54 -10.04
N GLN A 92 -0.60 -12.93 -9.85
CA GLN A 92 -1.22 -14.08 -10.49
C GLN A 92 -2.43 -13.58 -11.25
N SER A 93 -2.42 -13.73 -12.57
CA SER A 93 -3.53 -13.35 -13.44
C SER A 93 -3.97 -14.56 -14.26
N PRO A 94 -5.08 -15.22 -13.88
CA PRO A 94 -5.71 -16.23 -14.72
C PRO A 94 -6.38 -15.50 -15.88
N GLN A 95 -5.70 -15.40 -17.00
CA GLN A 95 -6.23 -14.73 -18.19
C GLN A 95 -6.84 -15.75 -19.14
N GLY A 96 -7.95 -15.34 -19.81
CA GLY A 96 -8.58 -16.15 -20.84
C GLY A 96 -7.68 -16.47 -22.04
N ALA A 97 -8.20 -17.22 -23.00
CA ALA A 97 -7.48 -17.96 -24.04
C ALA A 97 -6.33 -17.20 -24.76
N ASP A 98 -6.38 -15.89 -24.84
CA ASP A 98 -5.40 -15.10 -25.62
C ASP A 98 -4.13 -14.71 -24.88
N ARG A 99 -4.07 -14.77 -23.54
CA ARG A 99 -2.94 -14.29 -22.75
C ARG A 99 -2.21 -15.36 -21.93
N GLY A 100 -2.88 -16.49 -21.68
CA GLY A 100 -2.37 -17.54 -20.78
C GLY A 100 -2.19 -17.05 -19.34
N ASN A 101 -2.05 -17.95 -18.39
CA ASN A 101 -1.76 -17.61 -17.01
C ASN A 101 -0.44 -16.85 -16.91
N LEU A 102 -0.41 -15.81 -16.09
CA LEU A 102 0.78 -15.06 -15.75
C LEU A 102 1.02 -15.17 -14.23
N GLU A 103 2.19 -15.64 -13.86
CA GLU A 103 2.65 -15.69 -12.47
C GLU A 103 4.08 -15.18 -12.38
N TRP A 104 4.32 -14.25 -11.47
CA TRP A 104 5.65 -13.74 -11.15
C TRP A 104 5.67 -13.04 -9.80
N SER A 105 6.85 -12.89 -9.21
CA SER A 105 7.06 -12.12 -7.99
C SER A 105 8.36 -11.34 -8.04
N GLY A 106 8.35 -10.14 -7.48
CA GLY A 106 9.52 -9.27 -7.38
C GLY A 106 10.52 -9.66 -6.29
N ARG A 107 10.27 -10.71 -5.51
CA ARG A 107 11.08 -11.10 -4.35
C ARG A 107 12.51 -11.52 -4.71
N SER A 108 12.70 -12.23 -5.82
CA SER A 108 14.00 -12.71 -6.29
C SER A 108 13.95 -13.02 -7.78
N LEU A 109 15.13 -13.16 -8.41
CA LEU A 109 15.20 -13.59 -9.81
C LEU A 109 14.54 -14.95 -10.05
N ASN A 110 14.67 -15.89 -9.12
CA ASN A 110 13.99 -17.18 -9.22
C ASN A 110 12.47 -17.03 -9.14
N ALA A 111 11.96 -16.17 -8.27
CA ALA A 111 10.54 -15.89 -8.13
C ALA A 111 9.99 -15.07 -9.31
N LEU A 112 10.80 -14.17 -9.89
CA LEU A 112 10.45 -13.44 -11.10
C LEU A 112 10.17 -14.38 -12.28
N TYR A 113 10.90 -15.45 -12.37
CA TYR A 113 10.74 -16.51 -13.38
C TYR A 113 10.13 -17.79 -12.78
N ALA A 114 9.31 -17.71 -11.73
CA ALA A 114 8.61 -18.86 -11.16
C ALA A 114 7.85 -19.63 -12.26
N GLN A 115 7.17 -18.91 -13.12
CA GLN A 115 6.62 -19.44 -14.37
C GLN A 115 7.70 -19.38 -15.47
N ARG A 116 8.43 -20.49 -15.68
CA ARG A 116 9.57 -20.54 -16.62
C ARG A 116 9.22 -20.17 -18.07
N SER A 117 7.96 -20.37 -18.50
CA SER A 117 7.49 -19.93 -19.82
C SER A 117 7.57 -18.41 -20.03
N ASN A 118 7.63 -17.60 -18.97
CA ASN A 118 7.79 -16.15 -19.08
C ASN A 118 9.12 -15.75 -19.74
N LEU A 119 10.16 -16.57 -19.64
CA LEU A 119 11.44 -16.38 -20.34
C LEU A 119 11.29 -16.30 -21.87
N LEU A 120 10.30 -16.99 -22.43
CA LEU A 120 10.02 -17.03 -23.86
C LEU A 120 8.94 -16.03 -24.31
N ARG A 121 8.42 -15.19 -23.41
CA ARG A 121 7.35 -14.24 -23.71
C ARG A 121 7.88 -12.83 -23.95
N PRO A 122 7.85 -12.30 -25.17
CA PRO A 122 8.29 -10.91 -25.44
C PRO A 122 7.52 -9.87 -24.62
N ARG A 123 6.23 -10.13 -24.36
CA ARG A 123 5.38 -9.28 -23.52
C ARG A 123 5.95 -9.13 -22.10
N PHE A 124 6.45 -10.22 -21.51
CA PHE A 124 7.05 -10.21 -20.18
C PHE A 124 8.34 -9.39 -20.13
N TRP A 125 9.20 -9.54 -21.12
CA TRP A 125 10.42 -8.73 -21.24
C TRP A 125 10.12 -7.24 -21.47
N GLY A 126 9.08 -6.93 -22.27
CA GLY A 126 8.57 -5.57 -22.42
C GLY A 126 8.14 -4.95 -21.11
N MET A 127 7.41 -5.71 -20.29
CA MET A 127 7.01 -5.29 -18.94
C MET A 127 8.23 -5.00 -18.06
N LEU A 128 9.21 -5.91 -17.99
CA LEU A 128 10.42 -5.71 -17.19
C LEU A 128 11.22 -4.48 -17.61
N ARG A 129 11.38 -4.27 -18.92
CA ARG A 129 12.03 -3.06 -19.46
C ARG A 129 11.31 -1.80 -19.02
N ASP A 130 9.98 -1.78 -19.11
CA ASP A 130 9.18 -0.64 -18.76
C ASP A 130 9.16 -0.39 -17.22
N ILE A 131 9.28 -1.44 -16.39
CA ILE A 131 9.50 -1.30 -14.93
C ILE A 131 10.81 -0.54 -14.65
N LEU A 132 11.91 -0.95 -15.27
CA LEU A 132 13.20 -0.28 -15.08
C LEU A 132 13.15 1.18 -15.54
N ARG A 133 12.51 1.42 -16.68
CA ARG A 133 12.35 2.76 -17.24
C ARG A 133 11.46 3.65 -16.35
N PHE A 134 10.38 3.11 -15.82
CA PHE A 134 9.51 3.82 -14.88
C PHE A 134 10.28 4.22 -13.60
N ASN A 135 11.04 3.29 -13.02
CA ASN A 135 11.82 3.56 -11.81
C ASN A 135 12.86 4.69 -12.06
N GLN A 136 13.56 4.66 -13.19
CA GLN A 136 14.50 5.73 -13.55
C GLN A 136 13.81 7.09 -13.70
N LEU A 137 12.66 7.11 -14.39
CA LEU A 137 11.88 8.33 -14.61
C LEU A 137 11.31 8.86 -13.28
N ALA A 138 10.73 7.99 -12.46
CA ALA A 138 10.19 8.35 -11.15
C ALA A 138 11.27 8.94 -10.22
N THR A 139 12.47 8.34 -10.21
CA THR A 139 13.63 8.85 -9.45
C THR A 139 14.06 10.24 -9.94
N SER A 140 14.11 10.43 -11.26
CA SER A 140 14.45 11.72 -11.87
C SER A 140 13.43 12.81 -11.51
N LEU A 141 12.14 12.49 -11.58
CA LEU A 141 11.06 13.40 -11.23
C LEU A 141 11.00 13.73 -9.74
N ALA A 142 11.26 12.76 -8.87
CA ALA A 142 11.33 12.99 -7.42
C ALA A 142 12.45 13.96 -7.03
N SER A 143 13.53 13.98 -7.82
CA SER A 143 14.68 14.88 -7.62
C SER A 143 14.49 16.27 -8.28
N SER A 144 13.45 16.43 -9.12
CA SER A 144 13.16 17.70 -9.80
C SER A 144 12.20 18.53 -8.97
N GLU A 145 12.50 19.83 -8.78
CA GLU A 145 11.63 20.79 -8.07
C GLU A 145 10.39 21.23 -8.90
N SER A 146 10.10 20.57 -10.02
CA SER A 146 9.01 20.95 -10.92
C SER A 146 7.67 20.37 -10.46
N ASP A 147 6.91 21.13 -9.71
CA ASP A 147 5.56 20.77 -9.23
C ASP A 147 4.54 20.53 -10.38
N VAL A 148 4.73 21.12 -11.56
CA VAL A 148 3.75 21.05 -12.65
C VAL A 148 3.67 19.66 -13.28
N ALA A 149 4.82 19.01 -13.48
CA ALA A 149 4.85 17.64 -14.02
C ALA A 149 4.24 16.61 -13.04
N LEU A 150 4.18 16.94 -11.76
CA LEU A 150 3.72 16.05 -10.69
C LEU A 150 2.20 16.07 -10.50
N THR A 151 1.48 17.05 -11.07
CA THR A 151 0.00 17.12 -10.99
C THR A 151 -0.71 16.32 -12.07
N GLN A 152 0.02 15.88 -13.10
CA GLN A 152 -0.52 15.10 -14.21
C GLN A 152 -1.19 13.80 -13.73
N PRO A 153 -2.38 13.44 -14.26
CA PRO A 153 -3.00 12.16 -14.00
C PRO A 153 -2.11 10.98 -14.41
N ILE A 154 -2.09 9.92 -13.60
CA ILE A 154 -1.29 8.71 -13.87
C ILE A 154 -1.56 8.17 -15.27
N GLY A 155 -2.83 8.13 -15.71
CA GLY A 155 -3.19 7.62 -17.03
C GLY A 155 -2.52 8.40 -18.16
N GLU A 156 -2.60 9.73 -18.11
CA GLU A 156 -2.00 10.63 -19.10
C GLU A 156 -0.46 10.53 -19.07
N PHE A 157 0.13 10.47 -17.89
CA PHE A 157 1.58 10.27 -17.73
C PHE A 157 2.06 8.97 -18.38
N LEU A 158 1.34 7.86 -18.17
CA LEU A 158 1.69 6.59 -18.78
C LEU A 158 1.54 6.63 -20.31
N ASP A 159 0.53 7.35 -20.83
CA ASP A 159 0.30 7.51 -22.26
C ASP A 159 1.40 8.36 -22.92
N GLU A 160 1.70 9.51 -22.35
CA GLU A 160 2.73 10.44 -22.86
C GLU A 160 4.11 9.78 -22.94
N HIS A 161 4.43 8.99 -21.91
CA HIS A 161 5.71 8.29 -21.86
C HIS A 161 5.69 6.94 -22.58
N GLY A 162 4.58 6.55 -23.22
CA GLY A 162 4.47 5.36 -24.06
C GLY A 162 4.71 4.05 -23.29
N PHE A 163 4.25 3.96 -22.04
CA PHE A 163 4.31 2.71 -21.28
C PHE A 163 3.37 1.66 -21.88
N GLY A 164 3.89 0.47 -22.10
CA GLY A 164 3.19 -0.60 -22.77
C GLY A 164 2.05 -1.21 -21.92
N LYS A 165 1.12 -1.87 -22.63
CA LYS A 165 -0.03 -2.53 -21.99
C LYS A 165 0.37 -3.58 -20.96
N ALA A 166 1.45 -4.32 -21.21
CA ALA A 166 1.98 -5.30 -20.26
C ALA A 166 2.43 -4.66 -18.95
N PHE A 167 3.15 -3.54 -19.01
CA PHE A 167 3.55 -2.79 -17.81
C PHE A 167 2.33 -2.33 -17.01
N ARG A 168 1.33 -1.77 -17.68
CA ARG A 168 0.13 -1.24 -17.03
C ARG A 168 -0.70 -2.32 -16.36
N GLU A 169 -1.03 -3.40 -17.08
CA GLU A 169 -1.99 -4.41 -16.65
C GLU A 169 -1.37 -5.51 -15.78
N ASP A 170 -0.11 -5.86 -16.05
CA ASP A 170 0.53 -7.01 -15.43
C ASP A 170 1.50 -6.61 -14.29
N TYR A 171 1.72 -5.31 -14.08
CA TYR A 171 2.55 -4.78 -12.99
C TYR A 171 1.94 -3.57 -12.30
N PHE A 172 1.82 -2.43 -13.02
CA PHE A 172 1.57 -1.13 -12.39
C PHE A 172 0.21 -1.03 -11.72
N LEU A 173 -0.87 -1.31 -12.45
CA LEU A 173 -2.23 -1.22 -11.91
C LEU A 173 -2.50 -2.22 -10.79
N PRO A 174 -2.10 -3.52 -10.89
CA PRO A 174 -2.22 -4.44 -9.76
C PRO A 174 -1.46 -3.98 -8.52
N MET A 175 -0.25 -3.46 -8.67
CA MET A 175 0.57 -2.96 -7.56
C MET A 175 -0.09 -1.78 -6.87
N VAL A 176 -0.51 -0.79 -7.65
CA VAL A 176 -1.14 0.44 -7.14
C VAL A 176 -2.47 0.13 -6.48
N ALA A 177 -3.29 -0.74 -7.09
CA ALA A 177 -4.55 -1.18 -6.50
C ALA A 177 -4.37 -1.93 -5.18
N CYS A 178 -3.33 -2.75 -5.05
CA CYS A 178 -2.99 -3.45 -3.82
C CYS A 178 -2.58 -2.48 -2.69
N ILE A 179 -1.78 -1.45 -3.02
CA ILE A 179 -1.29 -0.48 -2.04
C ILE A 179 -2.44 0.39 -1.49
N TRP A 180 -3.31 0.90 -2.36
CA TRP A 180 -4.37 1.84 -1.96
C TRP A 180 -5.77 1.25 -1.89
N SER A 181 -5.94 -0.05 -2.12
CA SER A 181 -7.24 -0.73 -2.10
C SER A 181 -8.32 0.02 -2.91
N CYS A 182 -7.94 0.56 -4.06
CA CYS A 182 -8.76 1.42 -4.90
C CYS A 182 -8.95 0.81 -6.29
N PRO A 183 -10.14 0.94 -6.90
CA PRO A 183 -10.37 0.49 -8.28
C PRO A 183 -9.37 1.12 -9.26
N THR A 184 -8.85 0.31 -10.18
CA THR A 184 -7.79 0.72 -11.12
C THR A 184 -8.16 1.92 -11.98
N GLU A 185 -9.42 2.04 -12.40
CA GLU A 185 -9.91 3.19 -13.18
C GLU A 185 -9.83 4.51 -12.41
N GLN A 186 -10.07 4.46 -11.10
CA GLN A 186 -9.95 5.66 -10.26
C GLN A 186 -8.48 6.04 -10.07
N MET A 187 -7.60 5.06 -9.92
CA MET A 187 -6.16 5.28 -9.76
C MET A 187 -5.55 6.01 -10.95
N LEU A 188 -6.01 5.75 -12.17
CA LEU A 188 -5.51 6.43 -13.37
C LEU A 188 -5.77 7.95 -13.36
N ARG A 189 -6.72 8.42 -12.55
CA ARG A 189 -7.03 9.86 -12.39
C ARG A 189 -6.23 10.55 -11.28
N PHE A 190 -5.50 9.79 -10.47
CA PHE A 190 -4.68 10.36 -9.40
C PHE A 190 -3.45 11.05 -9.98
N PRO A 191 -2.96 12.12 -9.33
CA PRO A 191 -1.70 12.74 -9.72
C PRO A 191 -0.55 11.74 -9.62
N ILE A 192 0.35 11.74 -10.61
CA ILE A 192 1.53 10.86 -10.59
C ILE A 192 2.43 11.14 -9.39
N ALA A 193 2.40 12.35 -8.82
CA ALA A 193 3.06 12.71 -7.58
C ALA A 193 2.76 11.74 -6.44
N THR A 194 1.53 11.27 -6.34
CA THR A 194 1.11 10.33 -5.29
C THR A 194 1.96 9.06 -5.33
N MET A 195 2.16 8.52 -6.52
CA MET A 195 2.98 7.33 -6.72
C MET A 195 4.48 7.59 -6.53
N ILE A 196 4.98 8.69 -7.07
CA ILE A 196 6.38 9.07 -6.97
C ILE A 196 6.79 9.26 -5.51
N ARG A 197 6.00 10.02 -4.74
CA ARG A 197 6.25 10.26 -3.31
C ARG A 197 6.15 8.99 -2.45
N PHE A 198 5.35 8.03 -2.87
CA PHE A 198 5.26 6.75 -2.17
C PHE A 198 6.48 5.86 -2.42
N CYS A 199 7.06 5.87 -3.63
CA CYS A 199 8.22 5.06 -4.00
C CYS A 199 9.56 5.65 -3.48
N HIS A 200 9.60 6.92 -3.07
CA HIS A 200 10.77 7.65 -2.57
C HIS A 200 10.68 7.98 -1.09
#